data_e5b82a95c90979aac312263456bdb559
#
_entry.id   e5b82a95c90979aac312263456bdb559
#
_cell.length_a   1.000
_cell.length_b   1.000
_cell.length_c   1.000
_cell.angle_alpha   90.00
_cell.angle_beta   90.00
_cell.angle_gamma   90.00
#
_symmetry.space_group_name_H-M   'P 1'
#
loop_
_entity.id
_entity.type
_entity.pdbx_description
1 polymer ?
#
loop_
_entity_poly.entity_id
_entity_poly.type
_entity_poly.pdbx_seq_one_letter_code
_entity_poly.pdbx_strand_id
1 'polypeptide(L)'
;AYRGAWQSYFDYIADCLKRYASQRDKQKGESFVHGFTLAMTAQNRFYRPISEADTQSGYVDIFLSPMLEIYPDMSHSYIIELKYAKYKDPESRVEELRAEAIAQTNRYADTDRVKNAIGTTQLHKIVVVYKGMEMRVCEEVNS
;
A
#
# COMPACT_ATOMS: atom_id res chain seq x y z
N ALA A 1 2.27 2.53 11.78
CA ALA A 1 1.05 2.89 11.03
C ALA A 1 -0.04 3.39 11.96
N TYR A 2 -0.19 2.80 13.16
CA TYR A 2 -1.28 3.16 14.08
C TYR A 2 -1.27 4.64 14.46
N ARG A 3 -0.09 5.23 14.67
CA ARG A 3 0.06 6.62 15.06
C ARG A 3 0.53 7.53 13.94
N GLY A 4 0.36 7.11 12.69
CA GLY A 4 0.80 7.88 11.53
C GLY A 4 2.26 7.71 11.18
N ALA A 5 3.00 6.86 11.87
CA ALA A 5 4.42 6.60 11.60
C ALA A 5 4.61 5.60 10.46
N TRP A 6 3.92 5.82 9.34
CA TRP A 6 3.87 4.87 8.25
C TRP A 6 5.16 4.81 7.43
N GLN A 7 5.87 5.94 7.30
CA GLN A 7 7.06 5.98 6.44
C GLN A 7 8.14 5.01 6.94
N SER A 8 8.40 5.01 8.24
CA SER A 8 9.39 4.13 8.85
C SER A 8 9.03 2.66 8.64
N TYR A 9 7.75 2.35 8.68
CA TYR A 9 7.27 0.99 8.49
C TYR A 9 7.53 0.51 7.06
N PHE A 10 7.22 1.35 6.07
CA PHE A 10 7.48 0.98 4.68
C PHE A 10 8.98 0.92 4.37
N ASP A 11 9.77 1.78 4.99
CA ASP A 11 11.22 1.70 4.87
C ASP A 11 11.75 0.37 5.42
N TYR A 12 11.17 -0.09 6.52
CA TYR A 12 11.52 -1.39 7.08
C TYR A 12 11.15 -2.53 6.14
N ILE A 13 9.96 -2.50 5.55
CA ILE A 13 9.53 -3.51 4.58
C ILE A 13 10.48 -3.54 3.38
N ALA A 14 10.84 -2.37 2.86
CA ALA A 14 11.75 -2.27 1.72
C ALA A 14 13.12 -2.85 2.06
N ASP A 15 13.61 -2.58 3.26
CA ASP A 15 14.90 -3.11 3.72
C ASP A 15 14.86 -4.64 3.82
N CYS A 16 13.78 -5.19 4.36
CA CYS A 16 13.61 -6.64 4.45
C CYS A 16 13.56 -7.30 3.07
N LEU A 17 12.86 -6.70 2.12
CA LEU A 17 12.83 -7.20 0.75
C LEU A 17 14.22 -7.24 0.14
N LYS A 18 14.98 -6.16 0.34
CA LYS A 18 16.31 -6.04 -0.22
C LYS A 18 17.28 -7.07 0.35
N ARG A 19 17.16 -7.35 1.66
CA ARG A 19 18.07 -8.27 2.36
C ARG A 19 17.75 -9.73 2.13
N TYR A 20 16.46 -10.07 2.11
CA TYR A 20 16.04 -11.47 2.25
C TYR A 20 15.40 -12.07 1.01
N ALA A 21 15.08 -11.27 -0.01
CA ALA A 21 14.53 -11.81 -1.24
C ALA A 21 15.56 -12.63 -1.98
N SER A 22 15.19 -13.86 -2.35
CA SER A 22 16.03 -14.73 -3.15
C SER A 22 15.96 -14.34 -4.63
N GLN A 23 16.86 -14.89 -5.45
CA GLN A 23 16.79 -14.70 -6.90
C GLN A 23 15.46 -15.22 -7.47
N ARG A 24 14.95 -16.29 -6.90
CA ARG A 24 13.67 -16.85 -7.32
C ARG A 24 12.54 -15.88 -7.03
N ASP A 25 12.57 -15.24 -5.87
CA ASP A 25 11.56 -14.25 -5.48
C ASP A 25 11.60 -13.04 -6.40
N LYS A 26 12.80 -12.60 -6.78
CA LYS A 26 12.97 -11.48 -7.71
C LYS A 26 12.33 -11.76 -9.07
N GLN A 27 12.30 -13.02 -9.49
CA GLN A 27 11.66 -13.40 -10.74
C GLN A 27 10.14 -13.34 -10.67
N LYS A 28 9.56 -13.42 -9.49
CA LYS A 28 8.11 -13.32 -9.29
C LYS A 28 7.60 -11.89 -9.32
N GLY A 29 8.49 -10.92 -9.12
CA GLY A 29 8.21 -9.50 -9.29
C GLY A 29 7.05 -8.99 -8.46
N GLU A 30 6.02 -8.45 -9.14
CA GLU A 30 4.89 -7.79 -8.53
C GLU A 30 4.16 -8.64 -7.49
N SER A 31 3.90 -9.91 -7.82
CA SER A 31 3.18 -10.82 -6.92
C SER A 31 3.92 -11.00 -5.60
N PHE A 32 5.24 -11.10 -5.67
CA PHE A 32 6.05 -11.27 -4.46
C PHE A 32 6.03 -10.01 -3.61
N VAL A 33 6.24 -8.85 -4.21
CA VAL A 33 6.24 -7.57 -3.48
C VAL A 33 4.88 -7.33 -2.82
N HIS A 34 3.80 -7.56 -3.55
CA HIS A 34 2.45 -7.41 -3.01
C HIS A 34 2.21 -8.37 -1.85
N GLY A 35 2.49 -9.66 -2.04
CA GLY A 35 2.27 -10.67 -1.00
C GLY A 35 3.10 -10.43 0.24
N PHE A 36 4.36 -10.04 0.05
CA PHE A 36 5.24 -9.72 1.18
C PHE A 36 4.71 -8.54 1.98
N THR A 37 4.30 -7.47 1.29
CA THR A 37 3.78 -6.27 1.95
C THR A 37 2.48 -6.58 2.69
N LEU A 38 1.59 -7.36 2.08
CA LEU A 38 0.35 -7.77 2.73
C LEU A 38 0.63 -8.58 3.99
N ALA A 39 1.56 -9.54 3.93
CA ALA A 39 1.93 -10.36 5.08
C ALA A 39 2.49 -9.52 6.21
N MET A 40 3.33 -8.53 5.89
CA MET A 40 3.91 -7.64 6.90
C MET A 40 2.85 -6.75 7.53
N THR A 41 1.93 -6.21 6.75
CA THR A 41 0.86 -5.35 7.28
C THR A 41 -0.16 -6.14 8.10
N ALA A 42 -0.32 -7.42 7.82
CA ALA A 42 -1.23 -8.29 8.57
C ALA A 42 -0.76 -8.60 10.00
N GLN A 43 0.49 -8.33 10.31
CA GLN A 43 1.04 -8.63 11.64
C GLN A 43 0.55 -7.66 12.73
N ASN A 44 -0.03 -6.53 12.38
CA ASN A 44 -0.56 -5.61 13.36
C ASN A 44 -1.96 -6.04 13.82
N ARG A 45 -2.37 -5.60 15.01
CA ARG A 45 -3.67 -5.97 15.59
C ARG A 45 -4.72 -4.87 15.52
N PHE A 46 -4.37 -3.68 15.04
CA PHE A 46 -5.26 -2.53 15.01
C PHE A 46 -6.04 -2.40 13.72
N TYR A 47 -5.54 -3.00 12.65
CA TYR A 47 -6.10 -2.89 11.32
C TYR A 47 -6.41 -4.26 10.76
N ARG A 48 -7.46 -4.32 9.95
CA ARG A 48 -7.75 -5.48 9.12
C ARG A 48 -7.20 -5.17 7.73
N PRO A 49 -6.12 -5.82 7.30
CA PRO A 49 -5.62 -5.60 5.94
C PRO A 49 -6.53 -6.31 4.94
N ILE A 50 -7.01 -5.56 3.96
CA ILE A 50 -7.88 -6.09 2.92
C ILE A 50 -7.15 -5.92 1.60
N SER A 51 -6.88 -7.05 0.94
CA SER A 51 -6.33 -7.05 -0.41
C SER A 51 -7.51 -7.00 -1.36
N GLU A 52 -7.70 -5.87 -2.02
CA GLU A 52 -8.86 -5.66 -2.86
C GLU A 52 -8.60 -6.20 -4.26
N ALA A 53 -9.43 -7.13 -4.68
CA ALA A 53 -9.48 -7.54 -6.06
C ALA A 53 -10.18 -6.47 -6.88
N ASP A 54 -10.09 -6.60 -8.19
CA ASP A 54 -10.71 -5.68 -9.12
C ASP A 54 -12.20 -5.46 -8.81
N THR A 55 -12.59 -4.20 -8.77
CA THR A 55 -13.99 -3.79 -8.66
C THR A 55 -14.32 -2.83 -9.80
N GLN A 56 -15.59 -2.55 -10.03
CA GLN A 56 -16.00 -1.65 -11.11
C GLN A 56 -15.49 -0.23 -10.94
N SER A 57 -15.23 0.19 -9.73
CA SER A 57 -14.72 1.54 -9.44
C SER A 57 -13.21 1.59 -9.30
N GLY A 58 -12.52 0.50 -9.67
CA GLY A 58 -11.09 0.35 -9.47
C GLY A 58 -10.79 -0.38 -8.19
N TYR A 59 -9.53 -0.62 -7.94
CA TYR A 59 -9.10 -1.33 -6.74
C TYR A 59 -7.79 -0.72 -6.23
N VAL A 60 -7.50 -0.99 -4.97
CA VAL A 60 -6.18 -0.74 -4.38
C VAL A 60 -5.64 -2.05 -3.88
N ASP A 61 -4.32 -2.12 -3.75
CA ASP A 61 -3.69 -3.35 -3.34
C ASP A 61 -4.00 -3.69 -1.89
N ILE A 62 -3.96 -2.70 -0.99
CA ILE A 62 -4.18 -2.95 0.42
C ILE A 62 -4.97 -1.79 1.02
N PHE A 63 -6.05 -2.12 1.70
CA PHE A 63 -6.78 -1.18 2.53
C PHE A 63 -6.62 -1.63 3.99
N LEU A 64 -6.01 -0.78 4.82
CA LEU A 64 -5.91 -1.03 6.25
C LEU A 64 -7.15 -0.46 6.92
N SER A 65 -8.17 -1.31 7.05
CA SER A 65 -9.44 -0.93 7.64
C SER A 65 -9.30 -0.89 9.16
N PRO A 66 -9.64 0.23 9.81
CA PRO A 66 -9.49 0.33 11.26
C PRO A 66 -10.49 -0.56 11.97
N MET A 67 -10.04 -1.25 13.01
CA MET A 67 -10.91 -2.12 13.80
C MET A 67 -11.56 -1.29 14.91
N LEU A 68 -12.46 -0.39 14.52
CA LEU A 68 -13.08 0.59 15.41
C LEU A 68 -14.00 -0.04 16.47
N GLU A 69 -14.49 -1.24 16.21
CA GLU A 69 -15.30 -1.99 17.18
C GLU A 69 -14.50 -2.37 18.42
N ILE A 70 -13.19 -2.60 18.23
CA ILE A 70 -12.29 -3.00 19.30
C ILE A 70 -11.48 -1.80 19.79
N TYR A 71 -11.08 -0.92 18.89
CA TYR A 71 -10.24 0.23 19.19
C TYR A 71 -10.91 1.51 18.69
N PRO A 72 -11.93 2.01 19.42
CA PRO A 72 -12.74 3.14 18.93
C PRO A 72 -12.02 4.48 18.91
N ASP A 73 -10.87 4.57 19.58
CA ASP A 73 -10.07 5.80 19.66
C ASP A 73 -8.99 5.89 18.57
N MET A 74 -8.99 4.99 17.60
CA MET A 74 -8.04 5.08 16.49
C MET A 74 -8.25 6.35 15.67
N SER A 75 -7.14 6.95 15.25
CA SER A 75 -7.15 8.25 14.55
C SER A 75 -6.83 8.14 13.07
N HIS A 76 -6.26 7.03 12.61
CA HIS A 76 -5.75 6.91 11.24
C HIS A 76 -6.23 5.63 10.58
N SER A 77 -6.44 5.72 9.27
CA SER A 77 -6.66 4.57 8.40
C SER A 77 -5.86 4.77 7.11
N TYR A 78 -5.62 3.70 6.36
CA TYR A 78 -4.65 3.74 5.26
C TYR A 78 -5.16 2.98 4.04
N ILE A 79 -4.96 3.58 2.87
CA ILE A 79 -5.05 2.92 1.58
C ILE A 79 -3.64 2.88 1.02
N ILE A 80 -3.20 1.71 0.60
CA ILE A 80 -1.85 1.51 0.06
C ILE A 80 -1.97 0.97 -1.35
N GLU A 81 -1.42 1.68 -2.30
CA GLU A 81 -1.35 1.23 -3.68
C GLU A 81 0.09 0.91 -4.03
N LEU A 82 0.32 -0.35 -4.40
CA LEU A 82 1.63 -0.84 -4.79
C LEU A 82 1.71 -0.97 -6.31
N LYS A 83 2.76 -0.42 -6.89
CA LYS A 83 3.05 -0.59 -8.30
C LYS A 83 4.44 -1.17 -8.46
N TYR A 84 4.63 -1.92 -9.53
CA TYR A 84 5.88 -2.61 -9.78
C TYR A 84 6.35 -2.38 -11.20
N ALA A 85 7.54 -1.82 -11.35
CA ALA A 85 8.26 -1.74 -12.61
C ALA A 85 9.33 -2.82 -12.64
N LYS A 86 9.54 -3.40 -13.80
CA LYS A 86 10.60 -4.40 -13.97
C LYS A 86 11.95 -3.73 -13.87
N TYR A 87 12.94 -4.48 -13.44
CA TYR A 87 14.29 -3.97 -13.27
C TYR A 87 14.81 -3.25 -14.53
N LYS A 88 14.46 -3.77 -15.71
CA LYS A 88 14.94 -3.22 -16.99
C LYS A 88 14.08 -2.10 -17.56
N ASP A 89 12.95 -1.77 -16.92
CA ASP A 89 12.09 -0.70 -17.41
C ASP A 89 12.78 0.66 -17.26
N PRO A 90 12.44 1.62 -18.13
CA PRO A 90 13.02 2.96 -18.02
C PRO A 90 12.47 3.69 -16.79
N GLU A 91 13.19 4.72 -16.34
CA GLU A 91 12.74 5.53 -15.19
C GLU A 91 11.39 6.21 -15.43
N SER A 92 11.08 6.53 -16.70
CA SER A 92 9.77 7.08 -17.05
C SER A 92 8.61 6.16 -16.67
N ARG A 93 8.84 4.85 -16.62
CA ARG A 93 7.82 3.90 -16.22
C ARG A 93 7.46 4.06 -14.73
N VAL A 94 8.44 4.37 -13.90
CA VAL A 94 8.22 4.64 -12.47
C VAL A 94 7.26 5.84 -12.31
N GLU A 95 7.48 6.91 -13.06
CA GLU A 95 6.61 8.09 -13.00
C GLU A 95 5.20 7.80 -13.51
N GLU A 96 5.07 7.01 -14.58
CA GLU A 96 3.77 6.59 -15.07
C GLU A 96 3.00 5.81 -14.02
N LEU A 97 3.68 4.86 -13.37
CA LEU A 97 3.07 4.03 -12.34
C LEU A 97 2.68 4.85 -11.11
N ARG A 98 3.50 5.83 -10.76
CA ARG A 98 3.18 6.74 -9.66
C ARG A 98 1.88 7.49 -9.95
N ALA A 99 1.75 8.04 -11.15
CA ALA A 99 0.54 8.78 -11.54
C ALA A 99 -0.70 7.87 -11.54
N GLU A 100 -0.57 6.65 -12.06
CA GLU A 100 -1.65 5.67 -12.05
C GLU A 100 -2.07 5.33 -10.61
N ALA A 101 -1.10 5.13 -9.72
CA ALA A 101 -1.37 4.79 -8.34
C ALA A 101 -2.10 5.92 -7.63
N ILE A 102 -1.70 7.16 -7.86
CA ILE A 102 -2.37 8.33 -7.28
C ILE A 102 -3.84 8.36 -7.71
N ALA A 103 -4.09 8.17 -9.00
CA ALA A 103 -5.45 8.16 -9.53
C ALA A 103 -6.29 7.03 -8.92
N GLN A 104 -5.71 5.85 -8.77
CA GLN A 104 -6.42 4.70 -8.20
C GLN A 104 -6.75 4.90 -6.72
N THR A 105 -5.82 5.44 -5.93
CA THR A 105 -6.11 5.70 -4.51
C THR A 105 -7.22 6.72 -4.35
N ASN A 106 -7.24 7.76 -5.19
CA ASN A 106 -8.27 8.78 -5.14
C ASN A 106 -9.65 8.21 -5.48
N ARG A 107 -9.73 7.38 -6.51
CA ARG A 107 -10.99 6.74 -6.89
C ARG A 107 -11.51 5.82 -5.79
N TYR A 108 -10.62 5.01 -5.23
CA TYR A 108 -11.03 4.07 -4.18
C TYR A 108 -11.48 4.79 -2.92
N ALA A 109 -10.79 5.86 -2.56
CA ALA A 109 -11.13 6.65 -1.37
C ALA A 109 -12.54 7.25 -1.45
N ASP A 110 -13.03 7.50 -2.66
CA ASP A 110 -14.37 8.05 -2.86
C ASP A 110 -15.49 7.00 -2.79
N THR A 111 -15.16 5.73 -2.64
CA THR A 111 -16.18 4.68 -2.55
C THR A 111 -16.89 4.72 -1.20
N ASP A 112 -18.16 4.33 -1.19
CA ASP A 112 -18.93 4.23 0.05
C ASP A 112 -18.34 3.22 1.02
N ARG A 113 -17.76 2.15 0.49
CA ARG A 113 -17.12 1.11 1.31
C ARG A 113 -16.04 1.71 2.20
N VAL A 114 -15.15 2.52 1.63
CA VAL A 114 -14.07 3.14 2.39
C VAL A 114 -14.62 4.18 3.34
N LYS A 115 -15.51 5.05 2.87
CA LYS A 115 -16.09 6.12 3.70
C LYS A 115 -16.77 5.55 4.93
N ASN A 116 -17.48 4.45 4.79
CA ASN A 116 -18.16 3.80 5.91
C ASN A 116 -17.16 3.13 6.86
N ALA A 117 -16.13 2.49 6.32
CA ALA A 117 -15.17 1.73 7.12
C ALA A 117 -14.25 2.62 7.96
N ILE A 118 -13.85 3.78 7.43
CA ILE A 118 -12.89 4.64 8.13
C ILE A 118 -13.50 5.41 9.31
N GLY A 119 -14.82 5.58 9.34
CA GLY A 119 -15.50 6.32 10.42
C GLY A 119 -14.96 7.73 10.51
N THR A 120 -14.52 8.13 11.69
CA THR A 120 -13.97 9.47 11.94
C THR A 120 -12.45 9.51 11.82
N THR A 121 -11.80 8.42 11.41
CA THR A 121 -10.35 8.40 11.25
C THR A 121 -9.92 9.27 10.08
N GLN A 122 -8.68 9.76 10.15
CA GLN A 122 -8.05 10.45 9.02
C GLN A 122 -7.52 9.39 8.05
N LEU A 123 -7.98 9.44 6.81
CA LEU A 123 -7.54 8.51 5.79
C LEU A 123 -6.23 8.98 5.17
N HIS A 124 -5.25 8.10 5.14
CA HIS A 124 -3.97 8.30 4.46
C HIS A 124 -3.94 7.47 3.19
N LYS A 125 -3.60 8.08 2.08
CA LYS A 125 -3.45 7.41 0.79
C LYS A 125 -1.96 7.33 0.49
N ILE A 126 -1.41 6.13 0.55
CA ILE A 126 0.02 5.89 0.39
C ILE A 126 0.27 5.21 -0.95
N VAL A 127 1.20 5.77 -1.71
CA VAL A 127 1.61 5.24 -3.01
C VAL A 127 3.02 4.72 -2.89
N VAL A 128 3.24 3.48 -3.30
CA VAL A 128 4.54 2.83 -3.26
C VAL A 128 4.83 2.25 -4.63
N VAL A 129 5.98 2.60 -5.19
CA VAL A 129 6.42 2.06 -6.48
C VAL A 129 7.77 1.39 -6.30
N TYR A 130 7.84 0.13 -6.69
CA TYR A 130 9.09 -0.62 -6.75
C TYR A 130 9.58 -0.72 -8.18
N LYS A 131 10.89 -0.71 -8.33
CA LYS A 131 11.55 -1.10 -9.58
C LYS A 131 12.48 -2.26 -9.23
N GLY A 132 12.14 -3.46 -9.70
CA GLY A 132 12.76 -4.66 -9.17
C GLY A 132 12.45 -4.79 -7.69
N MET A 133 13.46 -5.02 -6.87
CA MET A 133 13.30 -5.11 -5.41
C MET A 133 13.63 -3.80 -4.70
N GLU A 134 13.77 -2.71 -5.45
CA GLU A 134 14.09 -1.41 -4.88
C GLU A 134 12.86 -0.52 -4.81
N MET A 135 12.58 0.02 -3.63
CA MET A 135 11.49 0.97 -3.44
C MET A 135 11.92 2.34 -3.94
N ARG A 136 11.30 2.80 -5.01
CA ARG A 136 11.66 4.07 -5.66
C ARG A 136 10.75 5.22 -5.24
N VAL A 137 9.52 4.93 -4.89
CA VAL A 137 8.54 5.92 -4.46
C VAL A 137 7.84 5.39 -3.23
N CYS A 138 7.69 6.22 -2.22
CA CYS A 138 6.86 5.95 -1.06
C CYS A 138 6.40 7.29 -0.52
N GLU A 139 5.15 7.64 -0.82
CA GLU A 139 4.66 8.97 -0.46
C GLU A 139 3.17 8.97 -0.15
N GLU A 140 2.76 9.97 0.59
CA GLU A 140 1.34 10.20 0.87
C GLU A 140 0.77 11.14 -0.18
N VAL A 141 -0.42 10.79 -0.70
CA VAL A 141 -1.12 11.59 -1.68
C VAL A 141 -1.93 12.66 -0.96
N ASN A 142 -1.62 13.92 -1.27
CA ASN A 142 -2.38 15.06 -0.78
C ASN A 142 -3.43 15.40 -1.82
N SER A 143 -4.67 15.33 -1.45
CA SER A 143 -5.78 15.63 -2.35
C SER A 143 -6.17 17.11 -2.26
#